data_222551f41fc51158fdf15c5c2aad5354
#
_entry.id   222551f41fc51158fdf15c5c2aad5354
#
_cell.length_a   1.000
_cell.length_b   1.000
_cell.length_c   1.000
_cell.angle_alpha   90.00
_cell.angle_beta   90.00
_cell.angle_gamma   90.00
#
_symmetry.space_group_name_H-M   'P 1'
#
loop_
_entity.id
_entity.type
_entity.pdbx_description
1 polymer ?
#
loop_
_entity_poly.entity_id
_entity_poly.type
_entity_poly.pdbx_seq_one_letter_code
_entity_poly.pdbx_strand_id
1 'polypeptide(L)'
;MNFALKLYHQDKKVNQTLFLYMIYCLTLLLVRAKITQSVYLFFLIWNLFLAFVPYIISSYFQSLDTKNNPKFKLYTLLTIWLLFIPNSFYIITDLVHLDNSDGFIFWLDLIIISSYALIGFGLGLLSLSHFETTLQTIISKKYATITLFCISSLCGFGIYVGRILRYNSWDIISNPFDLIVDLFIAATSKTSLFFSIQFGIFIYFAFLIKKNITSK
;
A
#
# COMPACT_ATOMS: atom_id res chain seq x y z
N MET A 1 7.06 -22.43 16.42
CA MET A 1 7.72 -21.12 16.15
C MET A 1 6.63 -20.10 15.94
N ASN A 2 6.60 -19.00 16.75
CA ASN A 2 5.57 -17.98 16.66
C ASN A 2 5.49 -17.39 15.24
N PHE A 3 4.26 -17.14 14.76
CA PHE A 3 3.97 -16.54 13.44
C PHE A 3 4.84 -15.30 13.14
N ALA A 4 4.97 -14.38 14.10
CA ALA A 4 5.82 -13.21 13.97
C ALA A 4 7.31 -13.53 13.73
N LEU A 5 7.83 -14.58 14.38
CA LEU A 5 9.22 -15.03 14.17
C LEU A 5 9.42 -15.64 12.77
N LYS A 6 8.43 -16.35 12.25
CA LYS A 6 8.49 -16.92 10.89
C LYS A 6 8.52 -15.82 9.83
N LEU A 7 7.66 -14.80 9.95
CA LEU A 7 7.66 -13.63 9.07
C LEU A 7 8.97 -12.84 9.14
N TYR A 8 9.50 -12.65 10.36
CA TYR A 8 10.76 -11.94 10.56
C TYR A 8 11.94 -12.66 9.89
N HIS A 9 11.98 -13.98 9.97
CA HIS A 9 13.08 -14.75 9.39
C HIS A 9 13.00 -14.92 7.87
N GLN A 10 11.80 -14.87 7.28
CA GLN A 10 11.59 -15.05 5.84
C GLN A 10 12.33 -13.98 5.02
N ASP A 11 12.29 -12.70 5.49
CA ASP A 11 12.92 -11.55 4.84
C ASP A 11 13.71 -10.70 5.86
N LYS A 12 14.54 -11.37 6.68
CA LYS A 12 15.22 -10.74 7.82
C LYS A 12 15.93 -9.42 7.49
N LYS A 13 16.71 -9.42 6.39
CA LYS A 13 17.45 -8.20 5.98
C LYS A 13 16.50 -7.06 5.59
N VAL A 14 15.45 -7.39 4.82
CA VAL A 14 14.44 -6.41 4.40
C VAL A 14 13.71 -5.85 5.62
N ASN A 15 13.26 -6.72 6.53
CA ASN A 15 12.53 -6.31 7.74
C ASN A 15 13.40 -5.44 8.68
N GLN A 16 14.69 -5.75 8.80
CA GLN A 16 15.63 -4.91 9.57
C GLN A 16 15.80 -3.53 8.93
N THR A 17 15.98 -3.47 7.61
CA THR A 17 16.10 -2.20 6.88
C THR A 17 14.83 -1.37 7.00
N LEU A 18 13.65 -1.99 6.84
CA LEU A 18 12.36 -1.33 7.03
C LEU A 18 12.21 -0.77 8.45
N PHE A 19 12.58 -1.54 9.46
CA PHE A 19 12.53 -1.10 10.86
C PHE A 19 13.43 0.11 11.13
N LEU A 20 14.68 0.08 10.66
CA LEU A 20 15.61 1.21 10.80
C LEU A 20 15.09 2.46 10.06
N TYR A 21 14.53 2.26 8.87
CA TYR A 21 13.98 3.37 8.10
C TYR A 21 12.70 3.96 8.74
N MET A 22 11.87 3.13 9.40
CA MET A 22 10.74 3.63 10.19
C MET A 22 11.19 4.47 11.39
N ILE A 23 12.26 4.06 12.09
CA ILE A 23 12.83 4.86 13.18
C ILE A 23 13.29 6.22 12.63
N TYR A 24 13.97 6.24 11.50
CA TYR A 24 14.37 7.48 10.83
C TYR A 24 13.16 8.37 10.51
N CYS A 25 12.11 7.83 9.89
CA CYS A 25 10.88 8.57 9.57
C CYS A 25 10.23 9.17 10.83
N LEU A 26 10.11 8.37 11.89
CA LEU A 26 9.55 8.82 13.15
C LEU A 26 10.41 9.93 13.79
N THR A 27 11.73 9.78 13.77
CA THR A 27 12.66 10.80 14.29
C THR A 27 12.50 12.13 13.56
N LEU A 28 12.43 12.11 12.21
CA LEU A 28 12.22 13.33 11.43
C LEU A 28 10.89 13.99 11.77
N LEU A 29 9.84 13.20 11.92
CA LEU A 29 8.50 13.70 12.26
C LEU A 29 8.49 14.36 13.65
N LEU A 30 9.16 13.77 14.65
CA LEU A 30 9.28 14.34 15.99
C LEU A 30 10.11 15.63 15.98
N VAL A 31 11.21 15.68 15.22
CA VAL A 31 12.01 16.90 15.02
C VAL A 31 11.16 18.01 14.42
N ARG A 32 10.42 17.70 13.35
CA ARG A 32 9.50 18.65 12.73
C ARG A 32 8.44 19.17 13.69
N ALA A 33 7.81 18.27 14.45
CA ALA A 33 6.80 18.65 15.45
C ALA A 33 7.37 19.59 16.51
N LYS A 34 8.63 19.34 16.95
CA LYS A 34 9.31 20.21 17.90
C LYS A 34 9.63 21.60 17.31
N ILE A 35 10.04 21.67 16.05
CA ILE A 35 10.38 22.94 15.38
C ILE A 35 9.12 23.77 15.12
N THR A 36 8.06 23.15 14.62
CA THR A 36 6.84 23.86 14.19
C THR A 36 5.78 23.97 15.27
N GLN A 37 5.97 23.29 16.42
CA GLN A 37 4.94 23.15 17.48
C GLN A 37 3.60 22.62 16.95
N SER A 38 3.65 21.78 15.89
CA SER A 38 2.45 21.28 15.19
C SER A 38 2.56 19.77 14.95
N VAL A 39 1.48 19.06 15.19
CA VAL A 39 1.32 17.62 14.93
C VAL A 39 0.69 17.33 13.56
N TYR A 40 0.60 18.33 12.68
CA TYR A 40 -0.12 18.25 11.39
C TYR A 40 0.23 17.02 10.57
N LEU A 41 1.51 16.60 10.47
CA LEU A 41 1.92 15.45 9.68
C LEU A 41 1.79 14.08 10.40
N PHE A 42 1.23 14.01 11.61
CA PHE A 42 1.11 12.73 12.36
C PHE A 42 0.17 11.72 11.70
N PHE A 43 -0.70 12.16 10.80
CA PHE A 43 -1.51 11.26 9.98
C PHE A 43 -0.67 10.31 9.12
N LEU A 44 0.59 10.67 8.79
CA LEU A 44 1.51 9.79 8.07
C LEU A 44 1.81 8.49 8.82
N ILE A 45 1.82 8.52 10.16
CA ILE A 45 1.99 7.31 10.99
C ILE A 45 0.82 6.36 10.74
N TRP A 46 -0.40 6.89 10.70
CA TRP A 46 -1.60 6.10 10.44
C TRP A 46 -1.61 5.53 9.02
N ASN A 47 -1.27 6.34 8.02
CA ASN A 47 -1.19 5.91 6.62
C ASN A 47 -0.14 4.81 6.45
N LEU A 48 1.02 4.95 7.12
CA LEU A 48 2.06 3.92 7.10
C LEU A 48 1.60 2.62 7.77
N PHE A 49 0.88 2.71 8.91
CA PHE A 49 0.29 1.54 9.55
C PHE A 49 -0.66 0.79 8.59
N LEU A 50 -1.54 1.52 7.89
CA LEU A 50 -2.43 0.92 6.90
C LEU A 50 -1.67 0.30 5.72
N ALA A 51 -0.53 0.89 5.32
CA ALA A 51 0.33 0.35 4.28
C ALA A 51 1.04 -0.96 4.68
N PHE A 52 1.27 -1.18 5.98
CA PHE A 52 1.85 -2.42 6.49
C PHE A 52 0.88 -3.61 6.45
N VAL A 53 -0.41 -3.37 6.58
CA VAL A 53 -1.43 -4.44 6.65
C VAL A 53 -1.34 -5.40 5.46
N PRO A 54 -1.36 -4.94 4.19
CA PRO A 54 -1.28 -5.86 3.05
C PRO A 54 0.07 -6.56 2.94
N TYR A 55 1.16 -5.95 3.37
CA TYR A 55 2.47 -6.61 3.42
C TYR A 55 2.46 -7.80 4.39
N ILE A 56 1.93 -7.61 5.60
CA ILE A 56 1.81 -8.69 6.60
C ILE A 56 0.91 -9.81 6.07
N ILE A 57 -0.24 -9.47 5.48
CA ILE A 57 -1.19 -10.46 4.96
C ILE A 57 -0.55 -11.25 3.81
N SER A 58 0.12 -10.59 2.86
CA SER A 58 0.75 -11.27 1.72
C SER A 58 1.92 -12.16 2.16
N SER A 59 2.74 -11.71 3.12
CA SER A 59 3.81 -12.53 3.69
C SER A 59 3.25 -13.76 4.41
N TYR A 60 2.13 -13.59 5.14
CA TYR A 60 1.44 -14.72 5.76
C TYR A 60 0.86 -15.67 4.72
N PHE A 61 0.20 -15.15 3.70
CA PHE A 61 -0.38 -15.93 2.62
C PHE A 61 0.68 -16.78 1.91
N GLN A 62 1.86 -16.22 1.63
CA GLN A 62 2.99 -16.92 1.04
C GLN A 62 3.50 -18.07 1.92
N SER A 63 3.40 -17.94 3.25
CA SER A 63 3.81 -18.97 4.21
C SER A 63 2.82 -20.12 4.37
N LEU A 64 1.61 -20.00 3.82
CA LEU A 64 0.56 -21.00 3.93
C LEU A 64 0.71 -22.10 2.86
N ASP A 65 0.47 -23.33 3.25
CA ASP A 65 0.25 -24.42 2.30
C ASP A 65 -1.17 -24.28 1.71
N THR A 66 -1.24 -23.75 0.48
CA THR A 66 -2.51 -23.50 -0.20
C THR A 66 -3.34 -24.78 -0.46
N LYS A 67 -2.69 -25.96 -0.47
CA LYS A 67 -3.38 -27.24 -0.70
C LYS A 67 -4.06 -27.77 0.54
N ASN A 68 -3.48 -27.53 1.73
CA ASN A 68 -3.95 -28.09 2.99
C ASN A 68 -4.79 -27.10 3.82
N ASN A 69 -4.86 -25.82 3.42
CA ASN A 69 -5.65 -24.82 4.13
C ASN A 69 -7.08 -24.73 3.57
N PRO A 70 -8.10 -24.46 4.43
CA PRO A 70 -9.47 -24.28 3.98
C PRO A 70 -9.59 -23.16 2.96
N LYS A 71 -10.28 -23.40 1.85
CA LYS A 71 -10.50 -22.39 0.80
C LYS A 71 -11.12 -21.10 1.34
N PHE A 72 -12.05 -21.21 2.27
CA PHE A 72 -12.66 -20.05 2.94
C PHE A 72 -11.61 -19.13 3.56
N LYS A 73 -10.64 -19.66 4.30
CA LYS A 73 -9.55 -18.89 4.89
C LYS A 73 -8.72 -18.17 3.84
N LEU A 74 -8.41 -18.85 2.74
CA LEU A 74 -7.62 -18.28 1.64
C LEU A 74 -8.37 -17.13 0.96
N TYR A 75 -9.67 -17.30 0.67
CA TYR A 75 -10.50 -16.24 0.08
C TYR A 75 -10.68 -15.06 1.02
N THR A 76 -10.88 -15.29 2.32
CA THR A 76 -10.99 -14.21 3.31
C THR A 76 -9.70 -13.38 3.36
N LEU A 77 -8.53 -14.03 3.45
CA LEU A 77 -7.24 -13.34 3.44
C LEU A 77 -7.02 -12.55 2.14
N LEU A 78 -7.37 -13.14 0.99
CA LEU A 78 -7.26 -12.48 -0.29
C LEU A 78 -8.16 -11.24 -0.39
N THR A 79 -9.41 -11.34 0.09
CA THR A 79 -10.35 -10.22 0.10
C THR A 79 -9.84 -9.09 1.00
N ILE A 80 -9.40 -9.40 2.22
CA ILE A 80 -8.85 -8.40 3.14
C ILE A 80 -7.59 -7.76 2.52
N TRP A 81 -6.69 -8.57 1.94
CA TRP A 81 -5.51 -8.06 1.26
C TRP A 81 -5.86 -7.10 0.12
N LEU A 82 -6.83 -7.48 -0.73
CA LEU A 82 -7.26 -6.65 -1.87
C LEU A 82 -7.88 -5.32 -1.43
N LEU A 83 -8.60 -5.31 -0.31
CA LEU A 83 -9.18 -4.09 0.25
C LEU A 83 -8.11 -3.15 0.84
N PHE A 84 -7.02 -3.70 1.36
CA PHE A 84 -5.99 -2.90 2.02
C PHE A 84 -4.81 -2.53 1.12
N ILE A 85 -4.52 -3.27 0.04
CA ILE A 85 -3.34 -3.02 -0.81
C ILE A 85 -3.32 -1.59 -1.43
N PRO A 86 -4.44 -0.93 -1.76
CA PRO A 86 -4.42 0.44 -2.22
C PRO A 86 -3.80 1.42 -1.23
N ASN A 87 -3.92 1.16 0.09
CA ASN A 87 -3.34 2.04 1.13
C ASN A 87 -1.82 2.14 1.05
N SER A 88 -1.14 1.06 0.61
CA SER A 88 0.32 1.09 0.43
C SER A 88 0.75 2.05 -0.68
N PHE A 89 -0.06 2.23 -1.70
CA PHE A 89 0.21 3.13 -2.83
C PHE A 89 -0.40 4.51 -2.62
N TYR A 90 -1.48 4.62 -1.84
CA TYR A 90 -2.15 5.86 -1.50
C TYR A 90 -1.19 6.90 -0.89
N ILE A 91 -0.26 6.45 -0.04
CA ILE A 91 0.66 7.30 0.71
C ILE A 91 1.51 8.23 -0.19
N ILE A 92 1.75 7.87 -1.47
CA ILE A 92 2.47 8.75 -2.41
C ILE A 92 1.68 10.02 -2.70
N THR A 93 0.37 9.97 -2.60
CA THR A 93 -0.50 11.13 -2.82
C THR A 93 -0.47 12.13 -1.67
N ASP A 94 0.15 11.79 -0.53
CA ASP A 94 0.33 12.70 0.59
C ASP A 94 1.32 13.84 0.26
N LEU A 95 2.07 13.73 -0.85
CA LEU A 95 2.89 14.82 -1.39
C LEU A 95 2.07 16.10 -1.69
N VAL A 96 0.75 15.99 -1.89
CA VAL A 96 -0.14 17.15 -2.05
C VAL A 96 -0.15 18.07 -0.81
N HIS A 97 0.22 17.55 0.36
CA HIS A 97 0.27 18.34 1.60
C HIS A 97 1.48 19.27 1.71
N LEU A 98 2.39 19.26 0.73
CA LEU A 98 3.54 20.18 0.65
C LEU A 98 3.11 21.64 0.41
N ASP A 99 1.94 21.86 -0.20
CA ASP A 99 1.43 23.21 -0.48
C ASP A 99 1.17 24.06 0.79
N ASN A 100 1.21 23.44 1.97
CA ASN A 100 0.93 24.10 3.24
C ASN A 100 2.20 24.57 4.00
N SER A 101 3.39 24.52 3.39
CA SER A 101 4.64 24.86 4.02
C SER A 101 5.53 25.69 3.11
N ASP A 102 6.30 26.62 3.72
CA ASP A 102 7.20 27.56 3.02
C ASP A 102 8.63 27.47 3.54
N GLY A 103 9.58 27.95 2.73
CA GLY A 103 10.97 28.12 3.10
C GLY A 103 11.65 26.81 3.55
N PHE A 104 12.35 26.85 4.71
CA PHE A 104 13.04 25.67 5.26
C PHE A 104 12.08 24.54 5.63
N ILE A 105 10.89 24.89 6.13
CA ILE A 105 9.89 23.89 6.53
C ILE A 105 9.41 23.07 5.33
N PHE A 106 9.29 23.69 4.17
CA PHE A 106 8.94 22.98 2.92
C PHE A 106 9.93 21.84 2.62
N TRP A 107 11.25 22.10 2.73
CA TRP A 107 12.27 21.07 2.48
C TRP A 107 12.24 19.94 3.51
N LEU A 108 11.98 20.29 4.78
CA LEU A 108 11.83 19.32 5.84
C LEU A 108 10.59 18.45 5.62
N ASP A 109 9.45 19.06 5.33
CA ASP A 109 8.18 18.37 5.03
C ASP A 109 8.31 17.51 3.77
N LEU A 110 9.00 17.97 2.73
CA LEU A 110 9.29 17.20 1.52
C LEU A 110 10.06 15.91 1.86
N ILE A 111 11.12 15.99 2.65
CA ILE A 111 11.90 14.81 3.05
C ILE A 111 11.03 13.86 3.89
N ILE A 112 10.25 14.38 4.83
CA ILE A 112 9.39 13.56 5.69
C ILE A 112 8.36 12.84 4.86
N ILE A 113 7.55 13.56 4.09
CA ILE A 113 6.44 12.95 3.31
C ILE A 113 7.00 11.98 2.28
N SER A 114 8.09 12.34 1.57
CA SER A 114 8.73 11.45 0.60
C SER A 114 9.28 10.18 1.27
N SER A 115 9.83 10.28 2.50
CA SER A 115 10.33 9.13 3.25
C SER A 115 9.20 8.16 3.64
N TYR A 116 8.07 8.68 4.12
CA TYR A 116 6.89 7.87 4.41
C TYR A 116 6.28 7.26 3.13
N ALA A 117 6.22 8.04 2.05
CA ALA A 117 5.74 7.58 0.76
C ALA A 117 6.61 6.44 0.19
N LEU A 118 7.95 6.57 0.29
CA LEU A 118 8.89 5.58 -0.21
C LEU A 118 8.75 4.24 0.52
N ILE A 119 8.63 4.26 1.85
CA ILE A 119 8.47 3.02 2.62
C ILE A 119 7.10 2.38 2.37
N GLY A 120 6.01 3.17 2.37
CA GLY A 120 4.66 2.63 2.10
C GLY A 120 4.55 2.05 0.69
N PHE A 121 5.05 2.77 -0.32
CA PHE A 121 5.09 2.31 -1.71
C PHE A 121 5.95 1.05 -1.87
N GLY A 122 7.11 1.01 -1.22
CA GLY A 122 7.99 -0.16 -1.18
C GLY A 122 7.31 -1.39 -0.58
N LEU A 123 6.57 -1.22 0.52
CA LEU A 123 5.75 -2.29 1.13
C LEU A 123 4.69 -2.82 0.17
N GLY A 124 4.03 -1.93 -0.59
CA GLY A 124 3.09 -2.31 -1.64
C GLY A 124 3.74 -3.17 -2.73
N LEU A 125 4.92 -2.77 -3.21
CA LEU A 125 5.67 -3.53 -4.22
C LEU A 125 6.15 -4.89 -3.70
N LEU A 126 6.56 -4.99 -2.43
CA LEU A 126 6.90 -6.26 -1.79
C LEU A 126 5.67 -7.15 -1.68
N SER A 127 4.55 -6.58 -1.25
CA SER A 127 3.27 -7.28 -1.14
C SER A 127 2.77 -7.84 -2.47
N LEU A 128 2.86 -7.06 -3.56
CA LEU A 128 2.56 -7.54 -4.92
C LEU A 128 3.50 -8.69 -5.35
N SER A 129 4.78 -8.65 -4.95
CA SER A 129 5.73 -9.73 -5.27
C SER A 129 5.40 -11.03 -4.55
N HIS A 130 5.02 -10.96 -3.27
CA HIS A 130 4.54 -12.12 -2.52
C HIS A 130 3.29 -12.72 -3.16
N PHE A 131 2.37 -11.87 -3.59
CA PHE A 131 1.16 -12.30 -4.26
C PHE A 131 1.47 -12.92 -5.64
N GLU A 132 2.37 -12.34 -6.44
CA GLU A 132 2.79 -12.89 -7.72
C GLU A 132 3.35 -14.30 -7.58
N THR A 133 4.29 -14.51 -6.63
CA THR A 133 4.89 -15.83 -6.41
C THR A 133 3.85 -16.88 -6.07
N THR A 134 2.90 -16.55 -5.21
CA THR A 134 1.80 -17.46 -4.86
C THR A 134 0.86 -17.70 -6.05
N LEU A 135 0.54 -16.66 -6.82
CA LEU A 135 -0.36 -16.76 -7.96
C LEU A 135 0.22 -17.67 -9.06
N GLN A 136 1.54 -17.60 -9.29
CA GLN A 136 2.24 -18.43 -10.27
C GLN A 136 2.28 -19.91 -9.90
N THR A 137 1.98 -20.30 -8.66
CA THR A 137 1.80 -21.72 -8.29
C THR A 137 0.43 -22.27 -8.69
N ILE A 138 -0.53 -21.40 -8.99
CA ILE A 138 -1.93 -21.75 -9.26
C ILE A 138 -2.29 -21.57 -10.73
N ILE A 139 -1.80 -20.50 -11.36
CA ILE A 139 -2.09 -20.15 -12.75
C ILE A 139 -0.81 -19.91 -13.57
N SER A 140 -0.94 -19.95 -14.90
CA SER A 140 0.21 -19.71 -15.77
C SER A 140 0.75 -18.27 -15.63
N LYS A 141 2.05 -18.09 -15.91
CA LYS A 141 2.75 -16.81 -15.83
C LYS A 141 2.03 -15.69 -16.61
N LYS A 142 1.44 -16.01 -17.77
CA LYS A 142 0.69 -15.04 -18.59
C LYS A 142 -0.52 -14.49 -17.84
N TYR A 143 -1.33 -15.37 -17.25
CA TYR A 143 -2.53 -14.96 -16.50
C TYR A 143 -2.15 -14.24 -15.20
N ALA A 144 -1.07 -14.66 -14.53
CA ALA A 144 -0.56 -13.95 -13.35
C ALA A 144 -0.19 -12.50 -13.69
N THR A 145 0.46 -12.25 -14.82
CA THR A 145 0.80 -10.91 -15.29
C THR A 145 -0.44 -10.03 -15.52
N ILE A 146 -1.46 -10.59 -16.19
CA ILE A 146 -2.73 -9.87 -16.43
C ILE A 146 -3.43 -9.55 -15.10
N THR A 147 -3.50 -10.52 -14.19
CA THR A 147 -4.11 -10.33 -12.88
C THR A 147 -3.41 -9.22 -12.08
N LEU A 148 -2.07 -9.17 -12.11
CA LEU A 148 -1.30 -8.11 -11.43
C LEU A 148 -1.59 -6.73 -12.02
N PHE A 149 -1.72 -6.62 -13.33
CA PHE A 149 -2.12 -5.36 -13.98
C PHE A 149 -3.52 -4.93 -13.56
N CYS A 150 -4.48 -5.85 -13.51
CA CYS A 150 -5.83 -5.58 -13.02
C CYS A 150 -5.83 -5.14 -11.55
N ILE A 151 -5.06 -5.80 -10.68
CA ILE A 151 -4.91 -5.42 -9.27
C ILE A 151 -4.28 -4.03 -9.15
N SER A 152 -3.25 -3.72 -9.94
CA SER A 152 -2.65 -2.38 -9.95
C SER A 152 -3.66 -1.30 -10.35
N SER A 153 -4.54 -1.59 -11.31
CA SER A 153 -5.61 -0.66 -11.72
C SER A 153 -6.68 -0.52 -10.63
N LEU A 154 -7.01 -1.60 -9.93
CA LEU A 154 -7.90 -1.57 -8.75
C LEU A 154 -7.26 -0.77 -7.60
N CYS A 155 -5.93 -0.83 -7.41
CA CYS A 155 -5.25 0.05 -6.46
C CYS A 155 -5.42 1.51 -6.85
N GLY A 156 -5.31 1.86 -8.15
CA GLY A 156 -5.58 3.20 -8.64
C GLY A 156 -7.02 3.66 -8.34
N PHE A 157 -8.01 2.75 -8.49
CA PHE A 157 -9.39 3.04 -8.10
C PHE A 157 -9.53 3.26 -6.59
N GLY A 158 -8.89 2.44 -5.76
CA GLY A 158 -8.89 2.62 -4.30
C GLY A 158 -8.25 3.95 -3.88
N ILE A 159 -7.20 4.40 -4.58
CA ILE A 159 -6.59 5.73 -4.37
C ILE A 159 -7.60 6.82 -4.73
N TYR A 160 -8.34 6.69 -5.83
CA TYR A 160 -9.41 7.64 -6.21
C TYR A 160 -10.47 7.73 -5.12
N VAL A 161 -10.95 6.61 -4.61
CA VAL A 161 -11.93 6.56 -3.52
C VAL A 161 -11.43 7.26 -2.26
N GLY A 162 -10.19 7.00 -1.85
CA GLY A 162 -9.61 7.62 -0.67
C GLY A 162 -9.28 9.10 -0.84
N ARG A 163 -8.73 9.51 -2.01
CA ARG A 163 -8.22 10.88 -2.20
C ARG A 163 -9.27 11.86 -2.75
N ILE A 164 -10.10 11.41 -3.66
CA ILE A 164 -11.07 12.27 -4.36
C ILE A 164 -12.44 12.21 -3.67
N LEU A 165 -12.93 11.00 -3.38
CA LEU A 165 -14.20 10.83 -2.66
C LEU A 165 -14.03 10.99 -1.14
N ARG A 166 -12.78 10.96 -0.63
CA ARG A 166 -12.43 11.14 0.79
C ARG A 166 -12.99 10.07 1.73
N TYR A 167 -13.20 8.86 1.23
CA TYR A 167 -13.56 7.73 2.07
C TYR A 167 -12.32 7.13 2.75
N ASN A 168 -12.50 6.71 3.99
CA ASN A 168 -11.50 5.99 4.77
C ASN A 168 -11.82 4.51 4.83
N SER A 169 -10.85 3.67 5.20
CA SER A 169 -11.04 2.22 5.30
C SER A 169 -12.13 1.80 6.31
N TRP A 170 -12.43 2.63 7.33
CA TRP A 170 -13.49 2.36 8.30
C TRP A 170 -14.89 2.73 7.81
N ASP A 171 -15.03 3.49 6.72
CA ASP A 171 -16.33 3.90 6.17
C ASP A 171 -17.12 2.71 5.61
N ILE A 172 -16.44 1.60 5.35
CA ILE A 172 -17.06 0.29 5.08
C ILE A 172 -18.01 -0.13 6.22
N ILE A 173 -17.73 0.30 7.46
CA ILE A 173 -18.52 -0.04 8.64
C ILE A 173 -19.40 1.15 9.07
N SER A 174 -18.85 2.38 9.03
CA SER A 174 -19.55 3.58 9.55
C SER A 174 -20.58 4.13 8.58
N ASN A 175 -20.37 4.05 7.27
CA ASN A 175 -21.27 4.57 6.24
C ASN A 175 -21.32 3.69 4.97
N PRO A 176 -21.74 2.40 5.08
CA PRO A 176 -21.66 1.44 3.98
C PRO A 176 -22.57 1.79 2.80
N PHE A 177 -23.73 2.39 3.05
CA PHE A 177 -24.71 2.66 1.99
C PHE A 177 -24.25 3.76 1.04
N ASP A 178 -23.82 4.91 1.57
CA ASP A 178 -23.31 6.02 0.75
C ASP A 178 -22.02 5.58 0.03
N LEU A 179 -21.14 4.84 0.71
CA LEU A 179 -19.95 4.27 0.09
C LEU A 179 -20.29 3.40 -1.13
N ILE A 180 -21.26 2.49 -1.02
CA ILE A 180 -21.66 1.62 -2.14
C ILE A 180 -22.21 2.43 -3.30
N VAL A 181 -23.06 3.41 -3.04
CA VAL A 181 -23.64 4.29 -4.08
C VAL A 181 -22.53 5.05 -4.81
N ASP A 182 -21.63 5.68 -4.06
CA ASP A 182 -20.53 6.47 -4.62
C ASP A 182 -19.52 5.60 -5.37
N LEU A 183 -19.25 4.37 -4.92
CA LEU A 183 -18.44 3.39 -5.65
C LEU A 183 -19.06 3.03 -7.00
N PHE A 184 -20.37 2.85 -7.07
CA PHE A 184 -21.08 2.59 -8.33
C PHE A 184 -20.99 3.76 -9.30
N ILE A 185 -21.19 4.99 -8.80
CA ILE A 185 -21.06 6.21 -9.60
C ILE A 185 -19.62 6.38 -10.08
N ALA A 186 -18.64 6.18 -9.21
CA ALA A 186 -17.23 6.25 -9.55
C ALA A 186 -16.83 5.19 -10.58
N ALA A 187 -17.29 3.94 -10.45
CA ALA A 187 -16.98 2.86 -11.37
C ALA A 187 -17.45 3.11 -12.81
N THR A 188 -18.46 3.95 -12.99
CA THR A 188 -18.99 4.35 -14.31
C THR A 188 -18.46 5.70 -14.80
N SER A 189 -17.77 6.45 -13.94
CA SER A 189 -17.21 7.77 -14.27
C SER A 189 -15.95 7.67 -15.13
N LYS A 190 -15.92 8.39 -16.27
CA LYS A 190 -14.73 8.46 -17.13
C LYS A 190 -13.50 8.99 -16.40
N THR A 191 -13.68 9.99 -15.53
CA THR A 191 -12.60 10.59 -14.73
C THR A 191 -11.99 9.57 -13.77
N SER A 192 -12.83 8.83 -13.05
CA SER A 192 -12.36 7.78 -12.13
C SER A 192 -11.64 6.65 -12.87
N LEU A 193 -12.19 6.18 -13.99
CA LEU A 193 -11.56 5.14 -14.81
C LEU A 193 -10.20 5.60 -15.36
N PHE A 194 -10.10 6.82 -15.87
CA PHE A 194 -8.86 7.38 -16.36
C PHE A 194 -7.82 7.49 -15.25
N PHE A 195 -8.19 8.03 -14.08
CA PHE A 195 -7.34 8.12 -12.90
C PHE A 195 -6.84 6.73 -12.46
N SER A 196 -7.77 5.77 -12.39
CA SER A 196 -7.47 4.39 -11.97
C SER A 196 -6.47 3.71 -12.90
N ILE A 197 -6.64 3.89 -14.21
CA ILE A 197 -5.72 3.31 -15.21
C ILE A 197 -4.35 3.99 -15.14
N GLN A 198 -4.27 5.33 -15.01
CA GLN A 198 -3.00 6.04 -14.90
C GLN A 198 -2.19 5.57 -13.68
N PHE A 199 -2.82 5.56 -12.48
CA PHE A 199 -2.17 5.06 -11.28
C PHE A 199 -1.84 3.57 -11.39
N GLY A 200 -2.73 2.78 -11.99
CA GLY A 200 -2.50 1.35 -12.24
C GLY A 200 -1.27 1.10 -13.10
N ILE A 201 -1.12 1.84 -14.20
CA ILE A 201 0.07 1.78 -15.07
C ILE A 201 1.32 2.18 -14.29
N PHE A 202 1.28 3.27 -13.52
CA PHE A 202 2.40 3.73 -12.71
C PHE A 202 2.84 2.65 -11.69
N ILE A 203 1.91 2.09 -10.93
CA ILE A 203 2.18 1.02 -9.95
C ILE A 203 2.75 -0.22 -10.65
N TYR A 204 2.15 -0.62 -11.77
CA TYR A 204 2.58 -1.80 -12.50
C TYR A 204 4.00 -1.65 -13.07
N PHE A 205 4.35 -0.50 -13.64
CA PHE A 205 5.71 -0.25 -14.11
C PHE A 205 6.73 -0.21 -12.97
N ALA A 206 6.39 0.43 -11.84
CA ALA A 206 7.25 0.41 -10.65
C ALA A 206 7.49 -1.04 -10.16
N PHE A 207 6.43 -1.87 -10.18
CA PHE A 207 6.56 -3.30 -9.87
C PHE A 207 7.48 -4.03 -10.85
N LEU A 208 7.37 -3.81 -12.16
CA LEU A 208 8.25 -4.41 -13.17
C LEU A 208 9.70 -4.00 -13.00
N ILE A 209 9.95 -2.71 -12.73
CA ILE A 209 11.31 -2.19 -12.45
C ILE A 209 11.90 -2.93 -11.24
N LYS A 210 11.16 -2.97 -10.11
CA LYS A 210 11.59 -3.70 -8.91
C LYS A 210 11.90 -5.16 -9.22
N LYS A 211 11.03 -5.85 -9.95
CA LYS A 211 11.19 -7.25 -10.32
C LYS A 211 12.46 -7.48 -11.14
N ASN A 212 12.73 -6.64 -12.14
CA ASN A 212 13.91 -6.78 -13.00
C ASN A 212 15.23 -6.49 -12.26
N ILE A 213 15.21 -5.60 -11.26
CA ILE A 213 16.38 -5.33 -10.41
C ILE A 213 16.68 -6.51 -9.49
N THR A 214 15.65 -7.16 -8.95
CA THR A 214 15.82 -8.28 -7.99
C THR A 214 16.03 -9.64 -8.67
N SER A 215 15.84 -9.76 -9.98
CA SER A 215 16.05 -11.00 -10.74
C SER A 215 17.51 -11.19 -11.23
N LYS A 216 18.38 -10.23 -10.95
CA LYS A 216 19.82 -10.30 -11.19
C LYS A 216 20.55 -10.80 -9.93
#